data_716bd8c6ba5848cd9dec6fa16cb8af2e
#
_entry.id   716bd8c6ba5848cd9dec6fa16cb8af2e
#
_cell.length_a   1.000
_cell.length_b   1.000
_cell.length_c   1.000
_cell.angle_alpha   90.00
_cell.angle_beta   90.00
_cell.angle_gamma   90.00
#
_symmetry.space_group_name_H-M   'P 1'
#
loop_
_entity.id
_entity.type
_entity.pdbx_description
1 polymer ?
#
loop_
_entity_poly.entity_id
_entity_poly.type
_entity_poly.pdbx_seq_one_letter_code
_entity_poly.pdbx_strand_id
1 'polypeptide(L)'
;ASRWAQSARVGSILRAFGPGEKKLADPEADWFFFGGDMSSLPAISVNLEALKASAKGYAVISVPHETDKQSLLHPAGIQLIWVIDSAITKPSLALTEKIRSLKWLEGVPYPWFAGEFEGMRDMRRFFRDEMKIDRKNMYLSCYWKTGTPDEGMKKAKVLDALLDVKNFAAAL
;
A
#
# COMPACT_ATOMS: atom_id res chain seq x y z
N ALA A 1 -18.33 -3.60 9.40
CA ALA A 1 -18.17 -4.71 8.44
C ALA A 1 -17.75 -6.02 9.12
N SER A 2 -16.65 -6.04 9.91
CA SER A 2 -16.09 -7.28 10.48
C SER A 2 -17.07 -8.08 11.37
N ARG A 3 -17.79 -7.42 12.30
CA ARG A 3 -18.80 -8.09 13.14
C ARG A 3 -19.93 -8.70 12.30
N TRP A 4 -20.40 -7.97 11.28
CA TRP A 4 -21.42 -8.50 10.38
C TRP A 4 -20.91 -9.73 9.63
N ALA A 5 -19.67 -9.69 9.09
CA ALA A 5 -19.07 -10.82 8.38
C ALA A 5 -18.96 -12.08 9.25
N GLN A 6 -18.60 -11.92 10.54
CA GLN A 6 -18.52 -13.04 11.48
C GLN A 6 -19.88 -13.66 11.83
N SER A 7 -20.97 -12.89 11.71
CA SER A 7 -22.34 -13.35 12.03
C SER A 7 -23.20 -13.66 10.80
N ALA A 8 -22.71 -13.34 9.60
CA ALA A 8 -23.45 -13.53 8.35
C ALA A 8 -23.73 -15.03 8.08
N ARG A 9 -24.91 -15.31 7.58
CA ARG A 9 -25.37 -16.65 7.19
C ARG A 9 -25.84 -16.62 5.75
N VAL A 10 -26.00 -17.79 5.15
CA VAL A 10 -26.64 -17.91 3.83
C VAL A 10 -27.99 -17.20 3.84
N GLY A 11 -28.23 -16.30 2.90
CA GLY A 11 -29.40 -15.44 2.86
C GLY A 11 -29.27 -14.08 3.56
N SER A 12 -28.18 -13.78 4.26
CA SER A 12 -27.91 -12.45 4.82
C SER A 12 -27.72 -11.43 3.69
N ILE A 13 -28.37 -10.26 3.83
CA ILE A 13 -28.31 -9.19 2.82
C ILE A 13 -27.19 -8.21 3.19
N LEU A 14 -26.28 -7.93 2.24
CA LEU A 14 -25.29 -6.87 2.30
C LEU A 14 -25.65 -5.78 1.28
N ARG A 15 -25.70 -4.53 1.75
CA ARG A 15 -25.79 -3.37 0.84
C ARG A 15 -24.37 -2.81 0.65
N ALA A 16 -23.95 -2.73 -0.62
CA ALA A 16 -22.66 -2.15 -1.00
C ALA A 16 -22.86 -0.95 -1.92
N PHE A 17 -21.98 0.03 -1.82
CA PHE A 17 -21.91 1.18 -2.72
C PHE A 17 -20.57 1.13 -3.45
N GLY A 18 -20.58 1.45 -4.72
CA GLY A 18 -19.40 1.40 -5.57
C GLY A 18 -19.62 0.48 -6.78
N PRO A 19 -18.56 0.04 -7.46
CA PRO A 19 -17.16 0.26 -7.09
C PRO A 19 -16.73 1.72 -7.30
N GLY A 20 -15.80 2.18 -6.47
CA GLY A 20 -15.08 3.43 -6.70
C GLY A 20 -14.04 3.29 -7.82
N GLU A 21 -13.41 4.40 -8.22
CA GLU A 21 -12.33 4.38 -9.20
C GLU A 21 -11.15 3.54 -8.72
N LYS A 22 -10.57 2.74 -9.63
CA LYS A 22 -9.33 2.03 -9.38
C LYS A 22 -8.19 3.03 -9.26
N LYS A 23 -7.35 2.88 -8.25
CA LYS A 23 -6.13 3.70 -8.06
C LYS A 23 -4.95 2.94 -8.63
N LEU A 24 -4.87 2.93 -9.97
CA LEU A 24 -3.79 2.27 -10.70
C LEU A 24 -2.53 3.15 -10.69
N ALA A 25 -1.38 2.49 -10.84
CA ALA A 25 -0.10 3.15 -11.07
C ALA A 25 -0.10 3.84 -12.45
N ASP A 26 0.67 4.93 -12.56
CA ASP A 26 0.84 5.61 -13.84
C ASP A 26 1.60 4.69 -14.83
N PRO A 27 0.99 4.32 -15.95
CA PRO A 27 1.59 3.39 -16.90
C PRO A 27 2.85 3.93 -17.61
N GLU A 28 3.12 5.22 -17.50
CA GLU A 28 4.27 5.88 -18.15
C GLU A 28 5.52 5.95 -17.25
N ALA A 29 5.46 5.38 -16.03
CA ALA A 29 6.62 5.27 -15.17
C ALA A 29 7.67 4.31 -15.75
N ASP A 30 8.96 4.60 -15.52
CA ASP A 30 10.06 3.75 -16.00
C ASP A 30 10.13 2.41 -15.25
N TRP A 31 9.68 2.39 -13.99
CA TRP A 31 9.57 1.19 -13.18
C TRP A 31 8.59 1.37 -12.02
N PHE A 32 8.17 0.26 -11.43
CA PHE A 32 7.10 0.23 -10.45
C PHE A 32 7.57 -0.31 -9.12
N PHE A 33 7.02 0.27 -8.06
CA PHE A 33 7.21 -0.22 -6.71
C PHE A 33 5.84 -0.38 -6.04
N PHE A 34 5.46 -1.60 -5.69
CA PHE A 34 4.25 -1.86 -4.92
C PHE A 34 4.63 -2.35 -3.53
N GLY A 35 4.02 -1.76 -2.51
CA GLY A 35 4.24 -2.16 -1.13
C GLY A 35 2.94 -2.18 -0.33
N GLY A 36 2.85 -3.12 0.60
CA GLY A 36 1.73 -3.14 1.52
C GLY A 36 1.57 -4.43 2.31
N ASP A 37 0.50 -4.47 3.08
CA ASP A 37 0.11 -5.63 3.87
C ASP A 37 -1.10 -6.37 3.28
N MET A 38 -1.60 -7.40 3.98
CA MET A 38 -2.77 -8.18 3.57
C MET A 38 -4.00 -7.34 3.23
N SER A 39 -4.17 -6.17 3.84
CA SER A 39 -5.32 -5.30 3.56
C SER A 39 -5.27 -4.67 2.17
N SER A 40 -4.07 -4.49 1.64
CA SER A 40 -3.83 -3.91 0.32
C SER A 40 -3.59 -4.95 -0.79
N LEU A 41 -3.44 -6.23 -0.44
CA LEU A 41 -3.16 -7.31 -1.37
C LEU A 41 -4.11 -7.35 -2.59
N PRO A 42 -5.44 -7.22 -2.44
CA PRO A 42 -6.34 -7.18 -3.60
C PRO A 42 -6.09 -6.00 -4.55
N ALA A 43 -5.75 -4.83 -3.99
CA ALA A 43 -5.46 -3.65 -4.80
C ALA A 43 -4.09 -3.74 -5.49
N ILE A 44 -3.10 -4.34 -4.84
CA ILE A 44 -1.79 -4.65 -5.45
C ILE A 44 -1.97 -5.65 -6.59
N SER A 45 -2.74 -6.72 -6.40
CA SER A 45 -3.02 -7.73 -7.45
C SER A 45 -3.60 -7.07 -8.71
N VAL A 46 -4.63 -6.23 -8.56
CA VAL A 46 -5.24 -5.50 -9.69
C VAL A 46 -4.25 -4.56 -10.39
N ASN A 47 -3.35 -3.92 -9.63
CA ASN A 47 -2.30 -3.10 -10.24
C ASN A 47 -1.31 -3.95 -11.04
N LEU A 48 -0.84 -5.06 -10.48
CA LEU A 48 0.11 -5.96 -11.14
C LEU A 48 -0.46 -6.53 -12.44
N GLU A 49 -1.73 -6.94 -12.44
CA GLU A 49 -2.43 -7.45 -13.61
C GLU A 49 -2.62 -6.38 -14.71
N ALA A 50 -2.71 -5.10 -14.32
CA ALA A 50 -2.89 -4.00 -15.26
C ALA A 50 -1.58 -3.50 -15.91
N LEU A 51 -0.43 -3.96 -15.42
CA LEU A 51 0.86 -3.54 -15.96
C LEU A 51 1.13 -4.11 -17.35
N LYS A 52 1.89 -3.35 -18.15
CA LYS A 52 2.43 -3.83 -19.43
C LYS A 52 3.38 -5.02 -19.19
N ALA A 53 3.46 -5.98 -20.12
CA ALA A 53 4.34 -7.16 -19.99
C ALA A 53 5.83 -6.79 -19.82
N SER A 54 6.25 -5.63 -20.31
CA SER A 54 7.62 -5.11 -20.19
C SER A 54 7.90 -4.40 -18.85
N ALA A 55 6.90 -4.25 -17.98
CA ALA A 55 7.08 -3.56 -16.72
C ALA A 55 8.10 -4.26 -15.82
N LYS A 56 8.90 -3.47 -15.11
CA LYS A 56 9.95 -3.93 -14.18
C LYS A 56 9.79 -3.25 -12.82
N GLY A 57 10.33 -3.87 -11.78
CA GLY A 57 10.29 -3.30 -10.43
C GLY A 57 10.07 -4.33 -9.33
N TYR A 58 9.40 -3.92 -8.29
CA TYR A 58 9.21 -4.71 -7.07
C TYR A 58 7.77 -4.70 -6.61
N ALA A 59 7.32 -5.83 -6.05
CA ALA A 59 6.11 -5.92 -5.24
C ALA A 59 6.49 -6.57 -3.90
N VAL A 60 6.41 -5.81 -2.80
CA VAL A 60 6.78 -6.25 -1.46
C VAL A 60 5.54 -6.29 -0.58
N ILE A 61 5.14 -7.48 -0.20
CA ILE A 61 3.87 -7.72 0.48
C ILE A 61 4.11 -8.43 1.81
N SER A 62 3.63 -7.83 2.90
CA SER A 62 3.68 -8.45 4.21
C SER A 62 2.45 -9.31 4.44
N VAL A 63 2.69 -10.55 4.92
CA VAL A 63 1.65 -11.51 5.31
C VAL A 63 1.98 -12.12 6.66
N PRO A 64 0.98 -12.52 7.46
CA PRO A 64 1.20 -13.09 8.80
C PRO A 64 1.94 -14.43 8.77
N HIS A 65 1.62 -15.30 7.80
CA HIS A 65 2.13 -16.67 7.73
C HIS A 65 2.55 -17.05 6.31
N GLU A 66 3.42 -18.03 6.18
CA GLU A 66 3.83 -18.59 4.89
C GLU A 66 2.64 -19.07 4.04
N THR A 67 1.63 -19.62 4.70
CA THR A 67 0.40 -20.11 4.07
C THR A 67 -0.49 -19.02 3.49
N ASP A 68 -0.25 -17.76 3.85
CA ASP A 68 -1.01 -16.61 3.35
C ASP A 68 -0.46 -16.05 2.04
N LYS A 69 0.69 -16.54 1.58
CA LYS A 69 1.23 -16.21 0.26
C LYS A 69 0.29 -16.70 -0.84
N GLN A 70 0.10 -15.86 -1.84
CA GLN A 70 -0.77 -16.17 -2.98
C GLN A 70 0.02 -16.12 -4.28
N SER A 71 -0.41 -16.89 -5.25
CA SER A 71 0.06 -16.75 -6.63
C SER A 71 -0.61 -15.51 -7.25
N LEU A 72 0.19 -14.52 -7.61
CA LEU A 72 -0.27 -13.29 -8.24
C LEU A 72 0.17 -13.26 -9.70
N LEU A 73 -0.73 -12.83 -10.58
CA LEU A 73 -0.38 -12.56 -11.97
C LEU A 73 0.38 -11.23 -12.04
N HIS A 74 1.59 -11.26 -12.60
CA HIS A 74 2.43 -10.07 -12.76
C HIS A 74 3.39 -10.22 -13.93
N PRO A 75 3.91 -9.12 -14.52
CA PRO A 75 4.96 -9.16 -15.51
C PRO A 75 6.24 -9.81 -14.98
N ALA A 76 6.97 -10.52 -15.84
CA ALA A 76 8.21 -11.22 -15.47
C ALA A 76 9.30 -10.28 -14.91
N GLY A 77 9.29 -9.00 -15.28
CA GLY A 77 10.21 -7.98 -14.76
C GLY A 77 9.88 -7.47 -13.35
N ILE A 78 8.75 -7.85 -12.76
CA ILE A 78 8.39 -7.51 -11.38
C ILE A 78 8.88 -8.62 -10.46
N GLN A 79 9.73 -8.27 -9.51
CA GLN A 79 10.14 -9.19 -8.45
C GLN A 79 9.12 -9.16 -7.31
N LEU A 80 8.39 -10.25 -7.13
CA LEU A 80 7.45 -10.43 -6.02
C LEU A 80 8.20 -10.92 -4.77
N ILE A 81 8.09 -10.17 -3.69
CA ILE A 81 8.79 -10.41 -2.42
C ILE A 81 7.77 -10.49 -1.29
N TRP A 82 7.72 -11.62 -0.62
CA TRP A 82 6.89 -11.82 0.56
C TRP A 82 7.70 -11.58 1.83
N VAL A 83 7.14 -10.80 2.74
CA VAL A 83 7.68 -10.56 4.09
C VAL A 83 6.75 -11.22 5.08
N ILE A 84 7.27 -12.18 5.84
CA ILE A 84 6.48 -12.83 6.90
C ILE A 84 6.58 -11.99 8.16
N ASP A 85 5.45 -11.49 8.62
CA ASP A 85 5.37 -10.70 9.85
C ASP A 85 4.06 -11.02 10.57
N SER A 86 4.16 -11.82 11.62
CA SER A 86 3.01 -12.21 12.45
C SER A 86 2.49 -11.09 13.36
N ALA A 87 3.17 -9.95 13.43
CA ALA A 87 2.80 -8.81 14.26
C ALA A 87 1.66 -7.98 13.63
N ILE A 88 0.53 -8.61 13.33
CA ILE A 88 -0.63 -8.01 12.63
C ILE A 88 -1.30 -6.81 13.33
N THR A 89 -0.90 -6.50 14.56
CA THR A 89 -1.48 -5.41 15.37
C THR A 89 -0.62 -4.17 15.41
N LYS A 90 0.51 -4.16 14.69
CA LYS A 90 1.48 -3.05 14.65
C LYS A 90 1.88 -2.76 13.20
N PRO A 91 2.44 -1.56 12.92
CA PRO A 91 3.10 -1.33 11.64
C PRO A 91 4.18 -2.38 11.43
N SER A 92 4.21 -2.99 10.25
CA SER A 92 5.24 -3.97 9.92
C SER A 92 6.58 -3.27 9.71
N LEU A 93 7.44 -3.30 10.71
CA LEU A 93 8.83 -2.81 10.58
C LEU A 93 9.59 -3.66 9.58
N ALA A 94 9.39 -4.99 9.59
CA ALA A 94 10.02 -5.88 8.62
C ALA A 94 9.67 -5.53 7.17
N LEU A 95 8.43 -5.10 6.90
CA LEU A 95 8.02 -4.62 5.59
C LEU A 95 8.81 -3.36 5.19
N THR A 96 8.82 -2.35 6.05
CA THR A 96 9.48 -1.06 5.73
C THR A 96 10.99 -1.19 5.64
N GLU A 97 11.62 -2.00 6.48
CA GLU A 97 13.05 -2.33 6.40
C GLU A 97 13.38 -3.09 5.10
N LYS A 98 12.56 -4.07 4.72
CA LYS A 98 12.74 -4.78 3.46
C LYS A 98 12.66 -3.84 2.26
N ILE A 99 11.69 -2.93 2.25
CA ILE A 99 11.54 -1.92 1.20
C ILE A 99 12.79 -1.04 1.10
N ARG A 100 13.29 -0.53 2.22
CA ARG A 100 14.48 0.32 2.26
C ARG A 100 15.77 -0.40 1.83
N SER A 101 15.83 -1.72 1.99
CA SER A 101 17.00 -2.54 1.63
C SER A 101 17.09 -2.86 0.13
N LEU A 102 16.05 -2.57 -0.66
CA LEU A 102 16.05 -2.92 -2.08
C LEU A 102 16.94 -1.98 -2.89
N LYS A 103 17.58 -2.54 -3.91
CA LYS A 103 18.33 -1.74 -4.88
C LYS A 103 17.36 -0.88 -5.68
N TRP A 104 17.59 0.43 -5.66
CA TRP A 104 16.83 1.39 -6.45
C TRP A 104 17.19 1.24 -7.93
N LEU A 105 16.18 1.16 -8.80
CA LEU A 105 16.40 1.03 -10.24
C LEU A 105 16.60 2.40 -10.88
N GLU A 106 17.19 2.42 -12.07
CA GLU A 106 17.34 3.66 -12.85
C GLU A 106 16.01 4.07 -13.48
N GLY A 107 15.81 5.39 -13.60
CA GLY A 107 14.61 6.00 -14.16
C GLY A 107 13.65 6.51 -13.08
N VAL A 108 12.50 7.00 -13.53
CA VAL A 108 11.45 7.57 -12.68
C VAL A 108 10.55 6.45 -12.15
N PRO A 109 10.55 6.20 -10.83
CA PRO A 109 9.68 5.21 -10.22
C PRO A 109 8.25 5.69 -10.06
N TYR A 110 7.32 4.75 -9.94
CA TYR A 110 6.00 4.98 -9.38
C TYR A 110 5.79 4.13 -8.14
N PRO A 111 6.09 4.64 -6.94
CA PRO A 111 5.72 3.96 -5.70
C PRO A 111 4.21 3.98 -5.48
N TRP A 112 3.67 2.80 -5.22
CA TRP A 112 2.30 2.58 -4.79
C TRP A 112 2.33 1.84 -3.45
N PHE A 113 1.92 2.46 -2.37
CA PHE A 113 1.91 1.84 -1.05
C PHE A 113 0.58 2.03 -0.35
N ALA A 114 0.04 0.94 0.21
CA ALA A 114 -1.12 1.02 1.08
C ALA A 114 -1.03 0.00 2.22
N GLY A 115 -1.47 0.41 3.42
CA GLY A 115 -1.41 -0.45 4.59
C GLY A 115 -1.71 0.31 5.88
N GLU A 116 -1.04 -0.09 6.94
CA GLU A 116 -1.18 0.54 8.26
C GLU A 116 -0.72 2.01 8.24
N PHE A 117 -1.36 2.83 9.09
CA PHE A 117 -1.20 4.29 9.11
C PHE A 117 0.24 4.76 9.36
N GLU A 118 0.91 4.23 10.38
CA GLU A 118 2.30 4.65 10.68
C GLU A 118 3.29 4.11 9.66
N GLY A 119 3.07 2.89 9.14
CA GLY A 119 3.84 2.34 8.04
C GLY A 119 3.73 3.19 6.77
N MET A 120 2.52 3.65 6.44
CA MET A 120 2.30 4.55 5.31
C MET A 120 3.02 5.90 5.51
N ARG A 121 3.01 6.46 6.74
CA ARG A 121 3.74 7.70 7.05
C ARG A 121 5.25 7.54 6.93
N ASP A 122 5.79 6.40 7.38
CA ASP A 122 7.20 6.08 7.22
C ASP A 122 7.60 5.98 5.74
N MET A 123 6.81 5.28 4.94
CA MET A 123 7.03 5.18 3.50
C MET A 123 6.87 6.52 2.79
N ARG A 124 5.98 7.40 3.25
CA ARG A 124 5.88 8.77 2.74
C ARG A 124 7.19 9.54 2.94
N ARG A 125 7.77 9.48 4.14
CA ARG A 125 9.06 10.11 4.42
C ARG A 125 10.16 9.54 3.55
N PHE A 126 10.22 8.22 3.44
CA PHE A 126 11.21 7.55 2.61
C PHE A 126 11.11 7.98 1.15
N PHE A 127 9.97 7.83 0.51
CA PHE A 127 9.84 8.14 -0.92
C PHE A 127 9.98 9.64 -1.20
N ARG A 128 9.34 10.50 -0.42
CA ARG A 128 9.35 11.94 -0.66
C ARG A 128 10.63 12.61 -0.18
N ASP A 129 11.02 12.34 1.07
CA ASP A 129 12.05 13.15 1.73
C ASP A 129 13.45 12.59 1.52
N GLU A 130 13.61 11.25 1.46
CA GLU A 130 14.91 10.61 1.22
C GLU A 130 15.15 10.37 -0.27
N MET A 131 14.19 9.77 -0.99
CA MET A 131 14.32 9.43 -2.40
C MET A 131 13.91 10.57 -3.35
N LYS A 132 13.39 11.69 -2.82
CA LYS A 132 13.01 12.90 -3.57
C LYS A 132 12.00 12.67 -4.69
N ILE A 133 11.09 11.72 -4.51
CA ILE A 133 10.03 11.44 -5.48
C ILE A 133 8.93 12.49 -5.35
N ASP A 134 8.54 13.07 -6.46
CA ASP A 134 7.44 14.03 -6.53
C ASP A 134 6.11 13.36 -6.14
N ARG A 135 5.29 14.04 -5.36
CA ARG A 135 3.98 13.56 -4.91
C ARG A 135 3.06 13.08 -6.05
N LYS A 136 3.14 13.71 -7.22
CA LYS A 136 2.36 13.31 -8.40
C LYS A 136 2.76 11.94 -8.95
N ASN A 137 4.00 11.51 -8.69
CA ASN A 137 4.56 10.25 -9.17
C ASN A 137 4.46 9.14 -8.11
N MET A 138 3.54 9.24 -7.16
CA MET A 138 3.34 8.19 -6.16
C MET A 138 1.88 8.10 -5.69
N TYR A 139 1.48 6.93 -5.26
CA TYR A 139 0.22 6.71 -4.54
C TYR A 139 0.50 6.14 -3.16
N LEU A 140 0.07 6.85 -2.11
CA LEU A 140 0.20 6.41 -0.73
C LEU A 140 -1.14 6.48 -0.04
N SER A 141 -1.57 5.39 0.59
CA SER A 141 -2.86 5.34 1.27
C SER A 141 -2.79 4.57 2.58
N CYS A 142 -3.43 5.11 3.59
CA CYS A 142 -3.69 4.38 4.82
C CYS A 142 -4.98 3.56 4.66
N TYR A 143 -4.90 2.24 4.83
CA TYR A 143 -6.06 1.35 4.79
C TYR A 143 -6.61 1.04 6.17
N TRP A 144 -5.76 1.02 7.18
CA TRP A 144 -6.15 0.80 8.57
C TRP A 144 -5.19 1.49 9.54
N LYS A 145 -5.60 1.62 10.80
CA LYS A 145 -4.79 2.17 11.88
C LYS A 145 -4.97 1.31 13.13
N THR A 146 -3.85 0.91 13.71
CA THR A 146 -3.81 0.13 14.95
C THR A 146 -4.68 0.76 16.04
N GLY A 147 -5.54 -0.05 16.66
CA GLY A 147 -6.41 0.39 17.75
C GLY A 147 -7.50 1.38 17.37
N THR A 148 -7.70 1.68 16.09
CA THR A 148 -8.68 2.68 15.65
C THR A 148 -9.76 2.03 14.77
N PRO A 149 -11.05 2.13 15.11
CA PRO A 149 -12.13 1.69 14.23
C PRO A 149 -12.23 2.59 12.99
N ASP A 150 -12.90 2.09 11.95
CA ASP A 150 -12.99 2.74 10.63
C ASP A 150 -13.48 4.20 10.67
N GLU A 151 -14.44 4.50 11.55
CA GLU A 151 -14.93 5.88 11.73
C GLU A 151 -13.85 6.84 12.25
N GLY A 152 -12.97 6.36 13.14
CA GLY A 152 -11.84 7.13 13.67
C GLY A 152 -10.74 7.35 12.63
N MET A 153 -10.61 6.44 11.67
CA MET A 153 -9.63 6.52 10.58
C MET A 153 -9.84 7.73 9.67
N LYS A 154 -11.09 8.10 9.39
CA LYS A 154 -11.39 9.28 8.56
C LYS A 154 -10.83 10.55 9.19
N LYS A 155 -11.02 10.73 10.52
CA LYS A 155 -10.46 11.87 11.26
C LYS A 155 -8.93 11.86 11.26
N ALA A 156 -8.31 10.69 11.47
CA ALA A 156 -6.85 10.55 11.44
C ALA A 156 -6.26 10.91 10.07
N LYS A 157 -6.89 10.48 8.97
CA LYS A 157 -6.48 10.83 7.60
C LYS A 157 -6.56 12.34 7.34
N VAL A 158 -7.64 12.98 7.75
CA VAL A 158 -7.81 14.43 7.57
C VAL A 158 -6.75 15.20 8.35
N LEU A 159 -6.52 14.84 9.62
CA LEU A 159 -5.50 15.47 10.45
C LEU A 159 -4.09 15.28 9.88
N ASP A 160 -3.76 14.07 9.44
CA ASP A 160 -2.47 13.77 8.82
C ASP A 160 -2.26 14.58 7.54
N ALA A 161 -3.27 14.70 6.68
CA ALA A 161 -3.19 15.50 5.47
C ALA A 161 -2.96 17.00 5.78
N LEU A 162 -3.62 17.54 6.80
CA LEU A 162 -3.43 18.93 7.22
C LEU A 162 -2.00 19.17 7.78
N LEU A 163 -1.47 18.24 8.56
CA LEU A 163 -0.10 18.31 9.07
C LEU A 163 0.94 18.18 7.96
N ASP A 164 0.69 17.33 6.99
CA ASP A 164 1.58 17.13 5.84
C ASP A 164 1.71 18.42 4.99
N VAL A 165 0.58 19.11 4.75
CA VAL A 165 0.58 20.41 4.05
C VAL A 165 1.32 21.49 4.83
N LYS A 166 1.14 21.58 6.15
CA LYS A 166 1.84 22.55 7.01
C LYS A 166 3.36 22.31 7.01
N ASN A 167 3.79 21.06 7.11
CA ASN A 167 5.21 20.71 7.10
C ASN A 167 5.86 21.02 5.74
N PHE A 168 5.13 20.84 4.65
CA PHE A 168 5.61 21.21 3.31
C PHE A 168 5.76 22.74 3.16
N ALA A 169 4.79 23.50 3.63
CA ALA A 169 4.84 24.97 3.59
C ALA A 169 5.93 25.59 4.49
N ALA A 170 6.32 24.89 5.55
CA ALA A 170 7.39 25.34 6.46
C ALA A 170 8.82 24.99 5.95
N ALA A 171 8.92 24.13 4.93
CA ALA A 171 10.18 23.70 4.33
C ALA A 171 10.56 24.45 3.02
N LEU A 172 9.69 25.37 2.58
CA LEU A 172 9.90 26.31 1.47
C LEU A 172 10.35 27.66 2.01
#